data_7d5e2a8551d26b6036d501592f5ac901
#
_entry.id   7d5e2a8551d26b6036d501592f5ac901
#
_cell.length_a   1.000
_cell.length_b   1.000
_cell.length_c   1.000
_cell.angle_alpha   90.00
_cell.angle_beta   90.00
_cell.angle_gamma   90.00
#
_symmetry.space_group_name_H-M   'P 1'
#
loop_
_entity.id
_entity.type
_entity.pdbx_description
1 polymer ?
#
loop_
_entity_poly.entity_id
_entity_poly.type
_entity_poly.pdbx_seq_one_letter_code
_entity_poly.pdbx_strand_id
1 'polypeptide(L)'
;MLKKHHLCICICTYKRPKMLGNILRRLDEQETRDLFDYSIVIVDNDKFESARQTVETHKRQSKIAISYNIEPRQNIALARNKAIEVSKGDYICFIDDDEFPGSRWLLNLYEAMNRYKSAGVLGPVLPHFEKMPPKWVQKGRFFDRPAHISGKVLEWHNTRTGNALLKRAIFEEDSIWFRPEYGSGGEDRDFFRRKINQGLVFVWCAEARVFEIVPPERWKNKVLIKRAFLRGKMAFNSSESRLKNILLSVATIMIYTLSLPLLFILSPIIGYDVFMKYLIKNCDHLGYLLALFNINLVREKYVSF
;
A
#
# COMPACT_ATOMS: atom_id res chain seq x y z
N MET A 1 9.02 -35.47 11.22
CA MET A 1 8.96 -34.40 10.20
C MET A 1 8.73 -33.09 10.93
N LEU A 2 9.57 -32.07 10.69
CA LEU A 2 9.29 -30.71 11.18
C LEU A 2 7.98 -30.24 10.54
N LYS A 3 7.08 -29.68 11.36
CA LYS A 3 5.81 -29.13 10.87
C LYS A 3 6.11 -27.99 9.88
N LYS A 4 5.68 -28.12 8.63
CA LYS A 4 5.78 -27.03 7.65
C LYS A 4 4.99 -25.81 8.16
N HIS A 5 5.56 -24.63 8.00
CA HIS A 5 4.82 -23.40 8.24
C HIS A 5 3.70 -23.23 7.21
N HIS A 6 2.62 -22.60 7.63
CA HIS A 6 1.53 -22.19 6.73
C HIS A 6 1.45 -20.66 6.62
N LEU A 7 1.47 -20.15 5.39
CA LEU A 7 1.36 -18.74 5.08
C LEU A 7 -0.06 -18.44 4.55
N CYS A 8 -0.72 -17.43 5.07
CA CYS A 8 -2.01 -16.99 4.60
C CYS A 8 -1.87 -15.66 3.84
N ILE A 9 -2.09 -15.68 2.52
CA ILE A 9 -2.07 -14.49 1.69
C ILE A 9 -3.43 -13.80 1.81
N CYS A 10 -3.45 -12.55 2.29
CA CYS A 10 -4.63 -11.74 2.51
C CYS A 10 -4.74 -10.65 1.45
N ILE A 11 -5.84 -10.64 0.70
CA ILE A 11 -6.15 -9.67 -0.35
C ILE A 11 -7.47 -9.00 -0.02
N CYS A 12 -7.46 -7.67 0.12
CA CYS A 12 -8.68 -6.87 0.19
C CYS A 12 -8.97 -6.28 -1.18
N THR A 13 -10.24 -6.39 -1.64
CA THR A 13 -10.64 -5.88 -2.95
C THR A 13 -11.94 -5.07 -2.85
N TYR A 14 -12.10 -4.11 -3.75
CA TYR A 14 -13.33 -3.32 -3.86
C TYR A 14 -13.59 -2.94 -5.32
N LYS A 15 -14.59 -3.56 -5.94
CA LYS A 15 -15.05 -3.27 -7.32
C LYS A 15 -13.94 -3.38 -8.38
N ARG A 16 -13.00 -4.32 -8.20
CA ARG A 16 -11.86 -4.55 -9.11
C ARG A 16 -11.71 -6.03 -9.53
N PRO A 17 -12.77 -6.69 -10.02
CA PRO A 17 -12.73 -8.13 -10.29
C PRO A 17 -11.66 -8.53 -11.32
N LYS A 18 -11.38 -7.67 -12.31
CA LYS A 18 -10.32 -7.94 -13.32
C LYS A 18 -8.91 -7.93 -12.71
N MET A 19 -8.61 -6.95 -11.84
CA MET A 19 -7.31 -6.88 -11.16
C MET A 19 -7.13 -8.06 -10.24
N LEU A 20 -8.17 -8.38 -9.44
CA LEU A 20 -8.16 -9.55 -8.59
C LEU A 20 -7.92 -10.85 -9.39
N GLY A 21 -8.55 -11.04 -10.53
CA GLY A 21 -8.31 -12.21 -11.38
C GLY A 21 -6.88 -12.28 -11.92
N ASN A 22 -6.23 -11.15 -12.14
CA ASN A 22 -4.83 -11.11 -12.58
C ASN A 22 -3.87 -11.55 -11.47
N ILE A 23 -4.04 -11.02 -10.25
CA ILE A 23 -3.17 -11.40 -9.14
C ILE A 23 -3.37 -12.87 -8.75
N LEU A 24 -4.60 -13.38 -8.73
CA LEU A 24 -4.87 -14.78 -8.38
C LEU A 24 -4.10 -15.77 -9.27
N ARG A 25 -4.05 -15.52 -10.58
CA ARG A 25 -3.23 -16.35 -11.50
C ARG A 25 -1.75 -16.32 -11.15
N ARG A 26 -1.21 -15.17 -10.75
CA ARG A 26 0.20 -15.05 -10.34
C ARG A 26 0.49 -15.71 -9.00
N LEU A 27 -0.53 -15.79 -8.14
CA LEU A 27 -0.38 -16.46 -6.85
C LEU A 27 -0.41 -17.98 -6.98
N ASP A 28 -1.04 -18.55 -8.00
CA ASP A 28 -0.96 -20.00 -8.27
C ASP A 28 0.46 -20.45 -8.70
N GLU A 29 1.29 -19.53 -9.20
CA GLU A 29 2.62 -19.78 -9.72
C GLU A 29 3.74 -19.61 -8.66
N GLN A 30 3.42 -19.46 -7.38
CA GLN A 30 4.43 -19.21 -6.35
C GLN A 30 5.27 -20.44 -6.03
N GLU A 31 6.58 -20.27 -6.07
CA GLU A 31 7.55 -21.28 -5.68
C GLU A 31 7.60 -21.41 -4.15
N THR A 32 7.42 -22.62 -3.63
CA THR A 32 7.54 -22.90 -2.19
C THR A 32 8.78 -23.71 -1.82
N ARG A 33 9.36 -24.40 -2.78
CA ARG A 33 10.47 -25.37 -2.58
C ARG A 33 10.20 -26.33 -1.43
N ASP A 34 8.93 -26.67 -1.22
CA ASP A 34 8.45 -27.54 -0.13
C ASP A 34 8.80 -27.04 1.30
N LEU A 35 9.20 -25.76 1.46
CA LEU A 35 9.54 -25.17 2.76
C LEU A 35 8.32 -24.75 3.56
N PHE A 36 7.23 -24.41 2.89
CA PHE A 36 5.96 -23.97 3.47
C PHE A 36 4.79 -24.29 2.55
N ASP A 37 3.60 -24.30 3.14
CA ASP A 37 2.33 -24.32 2.40
C ASP A 37 1.66 -22.94 2.50
N TYR A 38 0.74 -22.64 1.58
CA TYR A 38 0.00 -21.38 1.64
C TYR A 38 -1.45 -21.51 1.19
N SER A 39 -2.24 -20.55 1.62
CA SER A 39 -3.64 -20.36 1.23
C SER A 39 -3.91 -18.88 0.97
N ILE A 40 -5.05 -18.59 0.34
CA ILE A 40 -5.45 -17.23 -0.01
C ILE A 40 -6.77 -16.91 0.71
N VAL A 41 -6.80 -15.76 1.36
CA VAL A 41 -8.00 -15.16 1.94
C VAL A 41 -8.32 -13.91 1.14
N ILE A 42 -9.51 -13.83 0.57
CA ILE A 42 -10.03 -12.68 -0.14
C ILE A 42 -11.14 -12.05 0.68
N VAL A 43 -11.03 -10.75 0.92
CA VAL A 43 -12.10 -9.96 1.54
C VAL A 43 -12.60 -8.93 0.53
N ASP A 44 -13.83 -9.13 0.07
CA ASP A 44 -14.53 -8.19 -0.78
C ASP A 44 -15.17 -7.10 0.10
N ASN A 45 -14.70 -5.86 -0.04
CA ASN A 45 -15.21 -4.71 0.70
C ASN A 45 -16.42 -4.06 0.00
N ASP A 46 -17.05 -4.80 -0.90
CA ASP A 46 -18.29 -4.41 -1.57
C ASP A 46 -19.47 -5.26 -1.08
N LYS A 47 -20.48 -4.60 -0.49
CA LYS A 47 -21.73 -5.27 -0.05
C LYS A 47 -22.48 -5.98 -1.20
N PHE A 48 -22.18 -5.63 -2.44
CA PHE A 48 -22.77 -6.27 -3.64
C PHE A 48 -21.89 -7.40 -4.18
N GLU A 49 -20.80 -7.75 -3.48
CA GLU A 49 -19.98 -8.91 -3.80
C GLU A 49 -19.40 -8.91 -5.22
N SER A 50 -18.92 -7.77 -5.65
CA SER A 50 -18.44 -7.55 -7.02
C SER A 50 -17.30 -8.49 -7.46
N ALA A 51 -16.60 -9.11 -6.52
CA ALA A 51 -15.50 -10.04 -6.79
C ALA A 51 -15.94 -11.53 -6.77
N ARG A 52 -17.15 -11.88 -6.28
CA ARG A 52 -17.59 -13.28 -6.05
C ARG A 52 -17.38 -14.15 -7.28
N GLN A 53 -17.91 -13.75 -8.44
CA GLN A 53 -17.84 -14.57 -9.66
C GLN A 53 -16.38 -14.85 -10.07
N THR A 54 -15.50 -13.85 -9.98
CA THR A 54 -14.07 -13.99 -10.29
C THR A 54 -13.41 -15.02 -9.38
N VAL A 55 -13.68 -14.93 -8.07
CA VAL A 55 -13.11 -15.85 -7.09
C VAL A 55 -13.62 -17.27 -7.29
N GLU A 56 -14.93 -17.47 -7.43
CA GLU A 56 -15.50 -18.80 -7.61
C GLU A 56 -15.05 -19.48 -8.93
N THR A 57 -14.87 -18.69 -9.99
CA THR A 57 -14.30 -19.20 -11.24
C THR A 57 -12.86 -19.65 -11.03
N HIS A 58 -12.04 -18.85 -10.33
CA HIS A 58 -10.64 -19.17 -10.08
C HIS A 58 -10.47 -20.37 -9.14
N LYS A 59 -11.27 -20.49 -8.08
CA LYS A 59 -11.27 -21.64 -7.13
C LYS A 59 -11.44 -22.99 -7.80
N ARG A 60 -12.22 -23.06 -8.88
CA ARG A 60 -12.45 -24.32 -9.62
C ARG A 60 -11.20 -24.80 -10.38
N GLN A 61 -10.27 -23.92 -10.65
CA GLN A 61 -9.07 -24.18 -11.46
C GLN A 61 -7.79 -24.23 -10.60
N SER A 62 -7.78 -23.53 -9.47
CA SER A 62 -6.63 -23.42 -8.57
C SER A 62 -6.50 -24.67 -7.70
N LYS A 63 -5.26 -25.09 -7.46
CA LYS A 63 -4.92 -26.10 -6.46
C LYS A 63 -4.73 -25.50 -5.05
N ILE A 64 -4.70 -24.18 -4.96
CA ILE A 64 -4.51 -23.45 -3.71
C ILE A 64 -5.84 -23.30 -3.00
N ALA A 65 -5.86 -23.50 -1.69
CA ALA A 65 -7.06 -23.26 -0.88
C ALA A 65 -7.38 -21.75 -0.85
N ILE A 66 -8.56 -21.36 -1.32
CA ILE A 66 -9.01 -19.97 -1.39
C ILE A 66 -10.29 -19.82 -0.57
N SER A 67 -10.32 -18.87 0.35
CA SER A 67 -11.53 -18.45 1.04
C SER A 67 -11.99 -17.08 0.56
N TYR A 68 -13.30 -16.92 0.41
CA TYR A 68 -13.93 -15.65 0.03
C TYR A 68 -14.82 -15.15 1.16
N ASN A 69 -14.61 -13.94 1.58
CA ASN A 69 -15.29 -13.30 2.69
C ASN A 69 -15.72 -11.89 2.29
N ILE A 70 -16.70 -11.33 3.00
CA ILE A 70 -17.28 -10.02 2.73
C ILE A 70 -17.12 -9.14 3.97
N GLU A 71 -16.68 -7.91 3.76
CA GLU A 71 -16.86 -6.82 4.72
C GLU A 71 -17.73 -5.73 4.06
N PRO A 72 -19.04 -5.69 4.37
CA PRO A 72 -19.99 -4.84 3.66
C PRO A 72 -19.83 -3.35 3.95
N ARG A 73 -19.16 -2.99 5.06
CA ARG A 73 -18.85 -1.60 5.39
C ARG A 73 -17.62 -1.17 4.62
N GLN A 74 -17.78 -0.22 3.71
CA GLN A 74 -16.69 0.28 2.86
C GLN A 74 -15.61 0.98 3.70
N ASN A 75 -14.60 0.21 4.12
CA ASN A 75 -13.54 0.64 5.01
C ASN A 75 -12.37 -0.34 4.91
N ILE A 76 -11.19 0.11 4.43
CA ILE A 76 -10.03 -0.78 4.22
C ILE A 76 -9.50 -1.37 5.53
N ALA A 77 -9.57 -0.63 6.65
CA ALA A 77 -9.15 -1.14 7.95
C ALA A 77 -10.03 -2.30 8.40
N LEU A 78 -11.35 -2.20 8.23
CA LEU A 78 -12.28 -3.28 8.54
C LEU A 78 -12.06 -4.50 7.63
N ALA A 79 -11.81 -4.28 6.34
CA ALA A 79 -11.52 -5.37 5.40
C ALA A 79 -10.23 -6.11 5.79
N ARG A 80 -9.17 -5.39 6.18
CA ARG A 80 -7.93 -6.01 6.67
C ARG A 80 -8.11 -6.73 7.99
N ASN A 81 -8.87 -6.17 8.92
CA ASN A 81 -9.21 -6.85 10.18
C ASN A 81 -9.97 -8.15 9.90
N LYS A 82 -10.96 -8.11 8.99
CA LYS A 82 -11.67 -9.31 8.58
C LYS A 82 -10.75 -10.36 7.96
N ALA A 83 -9.78 -9.93 7.14
CA ALA A 83 -8.79 -10.84 6.56
C ALA A 83 -7.93 -11.53 7.64
N ILE A 84 -7.48 -10.80 8.67
CA ILE A 84 -6.75 -11.38 9.80
C ILE A 84 -7.62 -12.37 10.58
N GLU A 85 -8.84 -11.97 10.90
CA GLU A 85 -9.80 -12.76 11.68
C GLU A 85 -10.04 -14.15 11.07
N VAL A 86 -10.26 -14.19 9.74
CA VAL A 86 -10.59 -15.43 9.03
C VAL A 86 -9.36 -16.21 8.54
N SER A 87 -8.17 -15.59 8.56
CA SER A 87 -6.93 -16.24 8.13
C SER A 87 -6.48 -17.30 9.14
N LYS A 88 -5.82 -18.34 8.63
CA LYS A 88 -5.21 -19.41 9.45
C LYS A 88 -3.74 -19.55 9.04
N GLY A 89 -2.88 -20.03 9.94
CA GLY A 89 -1.48 -20.28 9.68
C GLY A 89 -0.53 -19.48 10.58
N ASP A 90 0.76 -19.68 10.38
CA ASP A 90 1.83 -19.12 11.18
C ASP A 90 2.18 -17.69 10.80
N TYR A 91 1.91 -17.34 9.54
CA TYR A 91 2.20 -16.02 8.96
C TYR A 91 1.01 -15.48 8.17
N ILE A 92 0.86 -14.16 8.19
CA ILE A 92 -0.09 -13.40 7.38
C ILE A 92 0.70 -12.60 6.36
N CYS A 93 0.38 -12.76 5.07
CA CYS A 93 1.01 -12.05 3.98
C CYS A 93 0.00 -11.13 3.31
N PHE A 94 0.23 -9.82 3.34
CA PHE A 94 -0.62 -8.85 2.66
C PHE A 94 -0.07 -8.49 1.29
N ILE A 95 -0.95 -8.40 0.31
CA ILE A 95 -0.71 -7.85 -1.02
C ILE A 95 -2.01 -7.17 -1.50
N ASP A 96 -1.89 -6.04 -2.21
CA ASP A 96 -3.05 -5.29 -2.70
C ASP A 96 -3.57 -5.90 -4.03
N ASP A 97 -4.85 -5.70 -4.34
CA ASP A 97 -5.53 -6.29 -5.51
C ASP A 97 -5.08 -5.71 -6.87
N ASP A 98 -4.40 -4.56 -6.87
CA ASP A 98 -3.79 -3.92 -8.04
C ASP A 98 -2.28 -4.19 -8.16
N GLU A 99 -1.76 -5.12 -7.36
CA GLU A 99 -0.37 -5.56 -7.38
C GLU A 99 -0.26 -6.97 -7.98
N PHE A 100 0.92 -7.32 -8.49
CA PHE A 100 1.24 -8.69 -8.91
C PHE A 100 2.68 -9.04 -8.59
N PRO A 101 2.93 -10.24 -8.02
CA PRO A 101 4.26 -10.70 -7.65
C PRO A 101 4.93 -11.48 -8.80
N GLY A 102 6.26 -11.64 -8.72
CA GLY A 102 6.98 -12.69 -9.43
C GLY A 102 6.83 -14.05 -8.73
N SER A 103 7.22 -15.16 -9.41
CA SER A 103 7.04 -16.53 -8.87
C SER A 103 7.79 -16.79 -7.55
N ARG A 104 8.88 -16.09 -7.28
CA ARG A 104 9.70 -16.26 -6.08
C ARG A 104 9.37 -15.27 -4.94
N TRP A 105 8.33 -14.48 -5.10
CA TRP A 105 8.00 -13.43 -4.15
C TRP A 105 7.75 -13.97 -2.73
N LEU A 106 6.89 -14.97 -2.60
CA LEU A 106 6.53 -15.54 -1.31
C LEU A 106 7.73 -16.27 -0.67
N LEU A 107 8.51 -16.97 -1.49
CA LEU A 107 9.74 -17.64 -1.07
C LEU A 107 10.77 -16.63 -0.53
N ASN A 108 11.00 -15.52 -1.24
CA ASN A 108 11.95 -14.49 -0.81
C ASN A 108 11.53 -13.85 0.54
N LEU A 109 10.24 -13.58 0.74
CA LEU A 109 9.71 -13.08 2.01
C LEU A 109 9.93 -14.10 3.14
N TYR A 110 9.64 -15.37 2.89
CA TYR A 110 9.81 -16.44 3.86
C TYR A 110 11.28 -16.69 4.22
N GLU A 111 12.16 -16.75 3.26
CA GLU A 111 13.61 -16.88 3.48
C GLU A 111 14.17 -15.70 4.29
N ALA A 112 13.74 -14.46 3.97
CA ALA A 112 14.12 -13.27 4.73
C ALA A 112 13.57 -13.29 6.16
N MET A 113 12.32 -13.75 6.37
CA MET A 113 11.73 -13.92 7.70
C MET A 113 12.56 -14.85 8.57
N ASN A 114 12.99 -15.98 8.02
CA ASN A 114 13.81 -16.94 8.75
C ASN A 114 15.23 -16.43 9.00
N ARG A 115 15.83 -15.72 8.03
CA ARG A 115 17.18 -15.15 8.13
C ARG A 115 17.27 -14.07 9.21
N TYR A 116 16.34 -13.12 9.20
CA TYR A 116 16.40 -11.95 10.09
C TYR A 116 15.62 -12.13 11.40
N LYS A 117 14.84 -13.20 11.55
CA LYS A 117 14.04 -13.53 12.73
C LYS A 117 13.18 -12.35 13.23
N SER A 118 12.77 -11.47 12.32
CA SER A 118 11.99 -10.25 12.60
C SER A 118 10.51 -10.56 12.92
N ALA A 119 9.75 -9.57 13.35
CA ALA A 119 8.30 -9.63 13.51
C ALA A 119 7.58 -9.61 12.15
N GLY A 120 8.20 -9.00 11.15
CA GLY A 120 7.70 -8.95 9.78
C GLY A 120 8.77 -8.56 8.78
N VAL A 121 8.52 -8.92 7.51
CA VAL A 121 9.35 -8.62 6.35
C VAL A 121 8.51 -7.88 5.33
N LEU A 122 9.01 -6.75 4.83
CA LEU A 122 8.36 -5.94 3.81
C LEU A 122 9.25 -5.87 2.56
N GLY A 123 8.61 -5.81 1.39
CA GLY A 123 9.30 -5.72 0.12
C GLY A 123 8.93 -4.49 -0.72
N PRO A 124 9.64 -4.24 -1.82
CA PRO A 124 9.36 -3.12 -2.72
C PRO A 124 8.07 -3.34 -3.50
N VAL A 125 7.36 -2.23 -3.69
CA VAL A 125 6.24 -2.12 -4.63
C VAL A 125 6.68 -1.18 -5.73
N LEU A 126 6.83 -1.72 -6.94
CA LEU A 126 7.36 -1.01 -8.11
C LEU A 126 6.21 -0.63 -9.06
N PRO A 127 6.21 0.57 -9.64
CA PRO A 127 5.18 0.93 -10.60
C PRO A 127 5.31 0.11 -11.90
N HIS A 128 4.19 -0.44 -12.38
CA HIS A 128 4.09 -1.10 -13.66
C HIS A 128 3.12 -0.33 -14.56
N PHE A 129 3.60 0.05 -15.74
CA PHE A 129 2.84 0.80 -16.72
C PHE A 129 2.51 -0.11 -17.91
N GLU A 130 1.25 -0.53 -18.04
CA GLU A 130 0.78 -1.31 -19.20
C GLU A 130 0.85 -0.51 -20.50
N LYS A 131 0.71 0.83 -20.39
CA LYS A 131 0.89 1.77 -21.51
C LYS A 131 2.03 2.72 -21.17
N MET A 132 2.85 3.05 -22.16
CA MET A 132 3.95 3.99 -21.98
C MET A 132 3.43 5.34 -21.44
N PRO A 133 3.84 5.76 -20.24
CA PRO A 133 3.41 7.05 -19.71
C PRO A 133 4.12 8.21 -20.42
N PRO A 134 3.56 9.42 -20.40
CA PRO A 134 4.21 10.61 -20.94
C PRO A 134 5.62 10.81 -20.36
N LYS A 135 6.53 11.38 -21.16
CA LYS A 135 7.94 11.59 -20.75
C LYS A 135 8.08 12.31 -19.40
N TRP A 136 7.22 13.29 -19.12
CA TRP A 136 7.24 14.02 -17.85
C TRP A 136 6.84 13.14 -16.65
N VAL A 137 5.97 12.16 -16.85
CA VAL A 137 5.62 11.18 -15.79
C VAL A 137 6.80 10.27 -15.50
N GLN A 138 7.48 9.78 -16.55
CA GLN A 138 8.66 8.92 -16.41
C GLN A 138 9.80 9.67 -15.69
N LYS A 139 10.15 10.87 -16.18
CA LYS A 139 11.20 11.71 -15.56
C LYS A 139 10.83 12.15 -14.15
N GLY A 140 9.55 12.42 -13.91
CA GLY A 140 9.02 12.85 -12.61
C GLY A 140 9.06 11.79 -11.54
N ARG A 141 9.07 10.49 -11.91
CA ARG A 141 9.10 9.35 -10.98
C ARG A 141 8.01 9.45 -9.89
N PHE A 142 6.81 9.92 -10.27
CA PHE A 142 5.72 10.24 -9.32
C PHE A 142 5.11 9.02 -8.62
N PHE A 143 5.40 7.83 -9.11
CA PHE A 143 4.90 6.55 -8.59
C PHE A 143 5.99 5.73 -7.91
N ASP A 144 7.23 6.19 -7.96
CA ASP A 144 8.34 5.50 -7.30
C ASP A 144 8.20 5.61 -5.78
N ARG A 145 8.54 4.55 -5.12
CA ARG A 145 8.58 4.45 -3.66
C ARG A 145 10.01 4.24 -3.18
N PRO A 146 10.37 4.66 -1.96
CA PRO A 146 11.69 4.39 -1.41
C PRO A 146 12.01 2.90 -1.45
N ALA A 147 13.21 2.55 -1.90
CA ALA A 147 13.77 1.21 -1.88
C ALA A 147 14.93 1.16 -0.89
N HIS A 148 15.12 -0.01 -0.27
CA HIS A 148 16.15 -0.23 0.73
C HIS A 148 16.90 -1.53 0.42
N ILE A 149 18.08 -1.72 1.01
CA ILE A 149 18.82 -2.98 0.96
C ILE A 149 18.18 -4.01 1.88
N SER A 150 18.29 -5.29 1.51
CA SER A 150 17.76 -6.39 2.33
C SER A 150 18.43 -6.43 3.70
N GLY A 151 17.62 -6.67 4.75
CA GLY A 151 18.04 -6.66 6.15
C GLY A 151 17.98 -5.27 6.82
N LYS A 152 17.70 -4.18 6.09
CA LYS A 152 17.50 -2.88 6.72
C LYS A 152 16.30 -2.93 7.66
N VAL A 153 16.50 -2.54 8.92
CA VAL A 153 15.43 -2.31 9.88
C VAL A 153 14.63 -1.08 9.46
N LEU A 154 13.31 -1.23 9.43
CA LEU A 154 12.41 -0.20 8.94
C LEU A 154 11.90 0.69 10.07
N GLU A 155 11.85 1.98 9.80
CA GLU A 155 11.09 2.94 10.58
C GLU A 155 9.62 2.94 10.09
N TRP A 156 8.68 3.29 10.95
CA TRP A 156 7.24 3.20 10.68
C TRP A 156 6.79 3.94 9.40
N HIS A 157 7.43 5.06 9.05
CA HIS A 157 7.10 5.83 7.84
C HIS A 157 7.53 5.15 6.53
N ASN A 158 8.40 4.12 6.61
CA ASN A 158 8.83 3.30 5.48
C ASN A 158 8.03 1.99 5.36
N THR A 159 7.04 1.78 6.23
CA THR A 159 6.23 0.56 6.26
C THR A 159 4.89 0.73 5.55
N ARG A 160 4.34 -0.35 5.04
CA ARG A 160 3.01 -0.47 4.46
C ARG A 160 2.60 -1.93 4.30
N THR A 161 1.31 -2.20 4.11
CA THR A 161 0.79 -3.56 3.99
C THR A 161 0.82 -4.12 2.56
N GLY A 162 0.94 -3.30 1.52
CA GLY A 162 0.84 -3.78 0.13
C GLY A 162 1.85 -4.87 -0.27
N ASN A 163 2.94 -5.04 0.49
CA ASN A 163 3.90 -6.13 0.29
C ASN A 163 4.55 -6.46 1.63
N ALA A 164 3.89 -7.29 2.45
CA ALA A 164 4.33 -7.57 3.81
C ALA A 164 4.01 -8.99 4.26
N LEU A 165 5.00 -9.71 4.78
CA LEU A 165 4.84 -10.97 5.50
C LEU A 165 5.02 -10.73 7.00
N LEU A 166 4.03 -11.07 7.82
CA LEU A 166 3.96 -10.76 9.24
C LEU A 166 3.77 -12.06 10.05
N LYS A 167 4.43 -12.19 11.18
CA LYS A 167 4.15 -13.29 12.11
C LYS A 167 2.74 -13.15 12.67
N ARG A 168 1.98 -14.23 12.74
CA ARG A 168 0.64 -14.22 13.33
C ARG A 168 0.65 -13.73 14.78
N ALA A 169 1.66 -14.12 15.57
CA ALA A 169 1.80 -13.73 16.96
C ALA A 169 1.68 -12.22 17.23
N ILE A 170 2.04 -11.36 16.25
CA ILE A 170 1.93 -9.91 16.46
C ILE A 170 0.49 -9.39 16.52
N PHE A 171 -0.48 -10.24 16.17
CA PHE A 171 -1.91 -9.93 16.19
C PHE A 171 -2.64 -10.50 17.43
N GLU A 172 -1.98 -11.33 18.23
CA GLU A 172 -2.63 -12.05 19.34
C GLU A 172 -2.88 -11.16 20.56
N GLU A 173 -2.03 -10.13 20.76
CA GLU A 173 -2.08 -9.27 21.95
C GLU A 173 -3.02 -8.07 21.81
N ASP A 174 -3.40 -7.69 20.59
CA ASP A 174 -4.22 -6.50 20.33
C ASP A 174 -5.67 -6.87 20.02
N SER A 175 -6.60 -6.19 20.64
CA SER A 175 -8.04 -6.27 20.30
C SER A 175 -8.40 -5.49 19.03
N ILE A 176 -7.58 -4.53 18.61
CA ILE A 176 -7.78 -3.69 17.42
C ILE A 176 -6.48 -3.61 16.64
N TRP A 177 -6.43 -4.27 15.48
CA TRP A 177 -5.26 -4.29 14.61
C TRP A 177 -5.18 -3.02 13.75
N PHE A 178 -6.07 -2.89 12.77
CA PHE A 178 -6.23 -1.69 11.95
C PHE A 178 -7.41 -0.87 12.44
N ARG A 179 -7.16 0.39 12.79
CA ARG A 179 -8.17 1.26 13.38
C ARG A 179 -9.15 1.76 12.33
N PRO A 180 -10.48 1.56 12.53
CA PRO A 180 -11.50 1.94 11.54
C PRO A 180 -11.56 3.41 11.19
N GLU A 181 -11.12 4.31 12.08
CA GLU A 181 -11.05 5.75 11.82
C GLU A 181 -10.09 6.13 10.69
N TYR A 182 -9.16 5.24 10.34
CA TYR A 182 -8.26 5.39 9.20
C TYR A 182 -8.74 4.63 7.95
N GLY A 183 -10.01 4.27 7.88
CA GLY A 183 -10.56 3.42 6.83
C GLY A 183 -10.53 3.98 5.41
N SER A 184 -10.17 5.24 5.23
CA SER A 184 -9.89 5.86 3.94
C SER A 184 -8.41 5.92 3.58
N GLY A 185 -7.51 5.41 4.44
CA GLY A 185 -6.07 5.33 4.26
C GLY A 185 -5.28 5.79 5.49
N GLY A 186 -4.10 5.23 5.66
CA GLY A 186 -3.18 5.51 6.78
C GLY A 186 -3.28 4.51 7.93
N GLU A 187 -4.19 3.55 7.89
CA GLU A 187 -4.38 2.47 8.85
C GLU A 187 -3.14 1.58 8.96
N ASP A 188 -2.44 1.36 7.85
CA ASP A 188 -1.17 0.61 7.81
C ASP A 188 -0.05 1.34 8.57
N ARG A 189 0.09 2.64 8.35
CA ARG A 189 1.09 3.45 9.07
C ARG A 189 0.81 3.50 10.57
N ASP A 190 -0.45 3.66 10.97
CA ASP A 190 -0.84 3.61 12.37
C ASP A 190 -0.52 2.26 12.99
N PHE A 191 -0.85 1.16 12.31
CA PHE A 191 -0.55 -0.20 12.75
C PHE A 191 0.95 -0.40 12.96
N PHE A 192 1.78 -0.16 11.96
CA PHE A 192 3.21 -0.37 12.06
C PHE A 192 3.87 0.56 13.08
N ARG A 193 3.42 1.82 13.19
CA ARG A 193 3.90 2.75 14.22
C ARG A 193 3.66 2.21 15.62
N ARG A 194 2.46 1.73 15.92
CA ARG A 194 2.15 1.13 17.22
C ARG A 194 3.01 -0.11 17.50
N LYS A 195 3.16 -0.98 16.51
CA LYS A 195 3.95 -2.21 16.65
C LYS A 195 5.45 -1.93 16.82
N ILE A 196 6.01 -0.97 16.12
CA ILE A 196 7.40 -0.54 16.29
C ILE A 196 7.61 0.11 17.67
N ASN A 197 6.68 0.92 18.14
CA ASN A 197 6.74 1.53 19.48
C ASN A 197 6.62 0.46 20.61
N GLN A 198 6.03 -0.70 20.33
CA GLN A 198 6.05 -1.88 21.21
C GLN A 198 7.39 -2.66 21.15
N GLY A 199 8.37 -2.20 20.37
CA GLY A 199 9.68 -2.86 20.22
C GLY A 199 9.74 -3.92 19.13
N LEU A 200 8.69 -4.10 18.31
CA LEU A 200 8.72 -5.08 17.21
C LEU A 200 9.57 -4.58 16.04
N VAL A 201 10.39 -5.47 15.50
CA VAL A 201 11.32 -5.18 14.41
C VAL A 201 10.76 -5.67 13.09
N PHE A 202 10.72 -4.78 12.10
CA PHE A 202 10.38 -5.07 10.71
C PHE A 202 11.59 -4.82 9.82
N VAL A 203 11.83 -5.71 8.84
CA VAL A 203 12.98 -5.62 7.96
C VAL A 203 12.59 -5.58 6.50
N TRP A 204 13.48 -5.07 5.67
CA TRP A 204 13.28 -4.99 4.23
C TRP A 204 13.85 -6.22 3.52
N CYS A 205 13.14 -6.71 2.49
CA CYS A 205 13.60 -7.72 1.54
C CYS A 205 13.50 -7.16 0.12
N ALA A 206 14.64 -6.74 -0.46
CA ALA A 206 14.68 -6.10 -1.78
C ALA A 206 14.33 -7.07 -2.92
N GLU A 207 14.49 -8.37 -2.70
CA GLU A 207 14.23 -9.45 -3.65
C GLU A 207 12.74 -9.78 -3.78
N ALA A 208 11.95 -9.48 -2.75
CA ALA A 208 10.50 -9.75 -2.73
C ALA A 208 9.71 -8.64 -3.45
N ARG A 209 9.92 -8.52 -4.76
CA ARG A 209 9.33 -7.47 -5.59
C ARG A 209 7.88 -7.78 -5.93
N VAL A 210 7.01 -6.78 -5.80
CA VAL A 210 5.69 -6.75 -6.42
C VAL A 210 5.58 -5.54 -7.34
N PHE A 211 4.69 -5.61 -8.31
CA PHE A 211 4.48 -4.57 -9.31
C PHE A 211 3.05 -4.04 -9.18
N GLU A 212 2.89 -2.74 -8.94
CA GLU A 212 1.59 -2.06 -8.87
C GLU A 212 1.17 -1.56 -10.25
N ILE A 213 0.00 -1.97 -10.72
CA ILE A 213 -0.55 -1.48 -11.99
C ILE A 213 -0.90 0.00 -11.87
N VAL A 214 -0.28 0.83 -12.72
CA VAL A 214 -0.53 2.26 -12.80
C VAL A 214 -1.26 2.60 -14.08
N PRO A 215 -2.60 2.64 -14.09
CA PRO A 215 -3.37 2.93 -15.28
C PRO A 215 -3.25 4.40 -15.71
N PRO A 216 -3.51 4.72 -17.01
CA PRO A 216 -3.37 6.08 -17.56
C PRO A 216 -4.15 7.16 -16.81
N GLU A 217 -5.27 6.81 -16.22
CA GLU A 217 -6.11 7.72 -15.44
C GLU A 217 -5.36 8.29 -14.23
N ARG A 218 -4.43 7.52 -13.62
CA ARG A 218 -3.64 7.95 -12.47
C ARG A 218 -2.56 8.97 -12.80
N TRP A 219 -2.16 9.15 -14.07
CA TRP A 219 -1.15 10.13 -14.49
C TRP A 219 -1.72 11.53 -14.74
N LYS A 220 -3.05 11.66 -14.81
CA LYS A 220 -3.69 12.96 -15.04
C LYS A 220 -3.32 13.94 -13.92
N ASN A 221 -2.95 15.17 -14.28
CA ASN A 221 -2.56 16.20 -13.32
C ASN A 221 -3.58 16.36 -12.19
N LYS A 222 -4.88 16.37 -12.53
CA LYS A 222 -5.98 16.46 -11.56
C LYS A 222 -5.93 15.34 -10.52
N VAL A 223 -5.55 14.13 -10.93
CA VAL A 223 -5.48 12.97 -10.01
C VAL A 223 -4.24 13.08 -9.11
N LEU A 224 -3.09 13.48 -9.66
CA LEU A 224 -1.88 13.69 -8.87
C LEU A 224 -2.07 14.81 -7.84
N ILE A 225 -2.67 15.93 -8.22
CA ILE A 225 -3.00 17.05 -7.34
C ILE A 225 -3.97 16.59 -6.23
N LYS A 226 -5.04 15.89 -6.61
CA LYS A 226 -6.01 15.35 -5.63
C LYS A 226 -5.35 14.44 -4.60
N ARG A 227 -4.47 13.54 -5.06
CA ARG A 227 -3.70 12.64 -4.18
C ARG A 227 -2.74 13.42 -3.27
N ALA A 228 -2.17 14.54 -3.73
CA ALA A 228 -1.33 15.40 -2.92
C ALA A 228 -2.12 16.01 -1.74
N PHE A 229 -3.28 16.60 -1.99
CA PHE A 229 -4.13 17.11 -0.92
C PHE A 229 -4.49 16.05 0.13
N LEU A 230 -4.83 14.84 -0.32
CA LEU A 230 -5.15 13.73 0.59
C LEU A 230 -3.93 13.30 1.41
N ARG A 231 -2.72 13.20 0.81
CA ARG A 231 -1.48 12.89 1.55
C ARG A 231 -1.18 13.96 2.61
N GLY A 232 -1.36 15.24 2.27
CA GLY A 232 -1.19 16.34 3.21
C GLY A 232 -2.11 16.21 4.42
N LYS A 233 -3.41 15.92 4.20
CA LYS A 233 -4.39 15.65 5.26
C LYS A 233 -3.96 14.46 6.12
N MET A 234 -3.56 13.34 5.51
CA MET A 234 -3.09 12.16 6.25
C MET A 234 -1.84 12.47 7.08
N ALA A 235 -0.90 13.25 6.53
CA ALA A 235 0.29 13.68 7.25
C ALA A 235 -0.05 14.56 8.48
N PHE A 236 -1.07 15.41 8.39
CA PHE A 236 -1.57 16.18 9.54
C PHE A 236 -2.11 15.27 10.64
N ASN A 237 -2.95 14.30 10.28
CA ASN A 237 -3.58 13.38 11.23
C ASN A 237 -2.53 12.50 11.96
N SER A 238 -1.42 12.15 11.31
CA SER A 238 -0.35 11.33 11.88
C SER A 238 0.81 12.12 12.48
N SER A 239 0.73 13.46 12.51
CA SER A 239 1.83 14.34 12.93
C SER A 239 2.00 14.39 14.44
N GLU A 240 3.22 14.11 14.91
CA GLU A 240 3.63 14.26 16.32
C GLU A 240 4.11 15.70 16.62
N SER A 241 4.74 16.35 15.64
CA SER A 241 5.31 17.71 15.78
C SER A 241 4.50 18.74 15.00
N ARG A 242 3.23 18.92 15.37
CA ARG A 242 2.29 19.76 14.62
C ARG A 242 2.79 21.17 14.35
N LEU A 243 3.29 21.89 15.39
CA LEU A 243 3.76 23.27 15.25
C LEU A 243 4.91 23.41 14.25
N LYS A 244 5.94 22.57 14.38
CA LYS A 244 7.07 22.52 13.42
C LYS A 244 6.59 22.30 11.99
N ASN A 245 5.68 21.35 11.79
CA ASN A 245 5.18 21.01 10.47
C ASN A 245 4.25 22.10 9.90
N ILE A 246 3.50 22.85 10.74
CA ILE A 246 2.73 24.02 10.32
C ILE A 246 3.69 25.10 9.80
N LEU A 247 4.73 25.47 10.58
CA LEU A 247 5.69 26.49 10.18
C LEU A 247 6.42 26.10 8.89
N LEU A 248 6.85 24.85 8.79
CA LEU A 248 7.47 24.33 7.56
C LEU A 248 6.50 24.40 6.37
N SER A 249 5.24 24.05 6.57
CA SER A 249 4.23 24.08 5.51
C SER A 249 3.95 25.51 5.04
N VAL A 250 3.84 26.48 5.94
CA VAL A 250 3.65 27.89 5.60
C VAL A 250 4.84 28.40 4.76
N ALA A 251 6.08 28.19 5.24
CA ALA A 251 7.27 28.59 4.52
C ALA A 251 7.37 27.95 3.12
N THR A 252 7.09 26.64 3.04
CA THR A 252 7.12 25.89 1.78
C THR A 252 6.08 26.41 0.79
N ILE A 253 4.85 26.67 1.26
CA ILE A 253 3.77 27.20 0.41
C ILE A 253 4.15 28.58 -0.14
N MET A 254 4.69 29.49 0.68
CA MET A 254 5.12 30.80 0.21
C MET A 254 6.17 30.69 -0.89
N ILE A 255 7.24 29.89 -0.66
CA ILE A 255 8.33 29.70 -1.64
C ILE A 255 7.78 29.09 -2.94
N TYR A 256 6.99 28.02 -2.84
CA TYR A 256 6.51 27.31 -4.02
C TYR A 256 5.46 28.10 -4.78
N THR A 257 4.55 28.79 -4.11
CA THR A 257 3.54 29.62 -4.78
C THR A 257 4.19 30.76 -5.58
N LEU A 258 5.25 31.39 -5.04
CA LEU A 258 5.99 32.41 -5.76
C LEU A 258 6.83 31.86 -6.93
N SER A 259 7.38 30.65 -6.80
CA SER A 259 8.21 30.04 -7.84
C SER A 259 7.40 29.32 -8.94
N LEU A 260 6.18 28.86 -8.68
CA LEU A 260 5.37 28.08 -9.63
C LEU A 260 5.11 28.81 -10.97
N PRO A 261 4.77 30.12 -11.04
CA PRO A 261 4.58 30.80 -12.31
C PRO A 261 5.84 30.78 -13.17
N LEU A 262 7.01 31.05 -12.57
CA LEU A 262 8.29 31.00 -13.25
C LEU A 262 8.63 29.59 -13.73
N LEU A 263 8.45 28.58 -12.89
CA LEU A 263 8.67 27.18 -13.25
C LEU A 263 7.73 26.73 -14.38
N PHE A 264 6.50 27.22 -14.40
CA PHE A 264 5.57 26.94 -15.50
C PHE A 264 6.04 27.53 -16.83
N ILE A 265 6.46 28.81 -16.83
CA ILE A 265 6.99 29.48 -18.01
C ILE A 265 8.26 28.77 -18.52
N LEU A 266 9.15 28.38 -17.61
CA LEU A 266 10.40 27.69 -17.94
C LEU A 266 10.24 26.21 -18.24
N SER A 267 9.07 25.62 -18.00
CA SER A 267 8.83 24.18 -18.13
C SER A 267 9.17 23.56 -19.50
N PRO A 268 9.08 24.28 -20.65
CA PRO A 268 9.55 23.75 -21.93
C PRO A 268 11.08 23.50 -21.96
N ILE A 269 11.84 24.22 -21.15
CA ILE A 269 13.33 24.13 -21.09
C ILE A 269 13.75 23.14 -19.99
N ILE A 270 13.27 23.35 -18.76
CA ILE A 270 13.71 22.58 -17.58
C ILE A 270 12.96 21.26 -17.40
N GLY A 271 11.82 21.09 -18.09
CA GLY A 271 10.95 19.90 -18.02
C GLY A 271 9.67 20.16 -17.23
N TYR A 272 8.56 19.72 -17.78
CA TYR A 272 7.24 19.81 -17.13
C TYR A 272 7.15 18.98 -15.85
N ASP A 273 7.95 17.94 -15.73
CA ASP A 273 8.07 17.13 -14.49
C ASP A 273 8.59 17.93 -13.30
N VAL A 274 9.51 18.88 -13.52
CA VAL A 274 10.02 19.78 -12.47
C VAL A 274 8.88 20.65 -11.95
N PHE A 275 8.16 21.34 -12.83
CA PHE A 275 6.98 22.12 -12.45
C PHE A 275 5.97 21.28 -11.67
N MET A 276 5.62 20.10 -12.17
CA MET A 276 4.65 19.21 -11.50
C MET A 276 5.13 18.72 -10.13
N LYS A 277 6.43 18.45 -9.93
CA LYS A 277 6.97 18.10 -8.62
C LYS A 277 6.75 19.20 -7.59
N TYR A 278 7.04 20.44 -7.95
CA TYR A 278 6.84 21.60 -7.06
C TYR A 278 5.34 21.85 -6.81
N LEU A 279 4.50 21.75 -7.82
CA LEU A 279 3.05 21.88 -7.67
C LEU A 279 2.48 20.82 -6.74
N ILE A 280 2.87 19.57 -6.90
CA ILE A 280 2.43 18.45 -6.05
C ILE A 280 2.87 18.69 -4.60
N LYS A 281 4.12 19.08 -4.36
CA LYS A 281 4.60 19.39 -3.01
C LYS A 281 3.85 20.58 -2.39
N ASN A 282 3.58 21.62 -3.17
CA ASN A 282 2.76 22.74 -2.70
C ASN A 282 1.36 22.27 -2.26
N CYS A 283 0.72 21.43 -3.08
CA CYS A 283 -0.58 20.84 -2.75
C CYS A 283 -0.54 19.90 -1.53
N ASP A 284 0.56 19.16 -1.31
CA ASP A 284 0.75 18.36 -0.09
C ASP A 284 0.72 19.26 1.16
N HIS A 285 1.49 20.35 1.15
CA HIS A 285 1.53 21.30 2.27
C HIS A 285 0.22 22.09 2.44
N LEU A 286 -0.43 22.48 1.34
CA LEU A 286 -1.77 23.07 1.38
C LEU A 286 -2.78 22.11 2.00
N GLY A 287 -2.77 20.84 1.62
CA GLY A 287 -3.62 19.81 2.20
C GLY A 287 -3.38 19.62 3.71
N TYR A 288 -2.12 19.74 4.15
CA TYR A 288 -1.75 19.71 5.56
C TYR A 288 -2.37 20.88 6.34
N LEU A 289 -2.25 22.13 5.83
CA LEU A 289 -2.80 23.31 6.49
C LEU A 289 -4.35 23.35 6.47
N LEU A 290 -4.96 22.91 5.35
CA LEU A 290 -6.41 22.84 5.25
C LEU A 290 -7.02 21.85 6.25
N ALA A 291 -6.30 20.77 6.56
CA ALA A 291 -6.70 19.81 7.57
C ALA A 291 -6.73 20.43 8.99
N LEU A 292 -5.85 21.39 9.27
CA LEU A 292 -5.87 22.15 10.53
C LEU A 292 -7.21 22.87 10.77
N PHE A 293 -7.84 23.33 9.69
CA PHE A 293 -9.14 24.06 9.72
C PHE A 293 -10.34 23.14 9.40
N ASN A 294 -10.13 21.80 9.36
CA ASN A 294 -11.17 20.84 8.94
C ASN A 294 -11.74 21.09 7.52
N ILE A 295 -11.00 21.80 6.66
CA ILE A 295 -11.41 22.06 5.28
C ILE A 295 -11.06 20.88 4.40
N ASN A 296 -12.06 20.23 3.84
CA ASN A 296 -11.92 19.09 2.94
C ASN A 296 -12.21 19.49 1.48
N LEU A 297 -11.19 19.93 0.73
CA LEU A 297 -11.33 20.24 -0.71
C LEU A 297 -11.54 18.97 -1.55
N VAL A 298 -11.11 17.84 -1.04
CA VAL A 298 -11.21 16.56 -1.71
C VAL A 298 -12.02 15.62 -0.83
N ARG A 299 -13.21 15.24 -1.30
CA ARG A 299 -13.97 14.19 -0.63
C ARG A 299 -13.21 12.87 -0.77
N GLU A 300 -12.97 12.23 0.35
CA GLU A 300 -12.48 10.86 0.39
C GLU A 300 -13.60 9.98 -0.20
N LYS A 301 -13.49 9.66 -1.47
CA LYS A 301 -14.19 8.53 -2.03
C LYS A 301 -13.15 7.44 -2.12
N TYR A 302 -13.47 6.24 -1.69
CA TYR A 302 -12.77 5.05 -2.10
C TYR A 302 -12.66 5.13 -3.61
N VAL A 303 -11.45 5.38 -4.09
CA VAL A 303 -11.23 5.56 -5.51
C VAL A 303 -11.08 4.17 -6.07
N SER A 304 -12.20 3.55 -6.46
CA SER A 304 -12.18 2.48 -7.43
C SER A 304 -11.81 3.10 -8.76
N PHE A 305 -10.60 2.83 -9.24
CA PHE A 305 -10.21 3.08 -10.62
C PHE A 305 -10.44 1.82 -11.45
#